data_a00db9c47ea34d8618fd31d8216d2c30
#
_entry.id   a00db9c47ea34d8618fd31d8216d2c30
#
_cell.length_a   1.000
_cell.length_b   1.000
_cell.length_c   1.000
_cell.angle_alpha   90.00
_cell.angle_beta   90.00
_cell.angle_gamma   90.00
#
_symmetry.space_group_name_H-M   'P 1'
#
loop_
_entity.id
_entity.type
_entity.pdbx_description
1 polymer ?
#
loop_
_entity_poly.entity_id
_entity_poly.type
_entity_poly.pdbx_seq_one_letter_code
_entity_poly.pdbx_strand_id
1 'polypeptide(L)'
;MRAGRLKVRRYKTRRHSPVWPILLGLLALGCAAFWLLRDTDAGAFLRFTPALSPQDRAAETRTLVLPGKTWYALQLGVFEDTASAGDLAESFRLRGAAGYIARREHYRVLAAAYPTRADAQAVQTQLRTQHQVDAYIYEIPRPEITLRLTGQRAQLTALSDAYDALDQAAEQLFALSQAIDQGKEQDYRAALTSTRETATALRGRLAALFDAPPQAVQQVMDLLQALADGLEQAANAQSAVRLGAQIKYCQLLCAVGMADYAAALAP
;
A
#
# COMPACT_ATOMS: atom_id res chain seq x y z
N MET A 1 -64.56 -24.07 25.50
CA MET A 1 -64.00 -22.73 25.54
C MET A 1 -62.96 -22.61 26.65
N ARG A 2 -61.65 -22.63 26.36
CA ARG A 2 -60.56 -22.45 27.33
C ARG A 2 -59.73 -21.26 26.93
N ALA A 3 -59.78 -20.22 27.74
CA ALA A 3 -59.02 -19.01 27.59
C ALA A 3 -57.54 -19.22 27.96
N GLY A 4 -56.63 -18.99 27.01
CA GLY A 4 -55.19 -19.06 27.24
C GLY A 4 -54.69 -17.77 27.90
N ARG A 5 -54.01 -17.90 29.05
CA ARG A 5 -53.33 -16.77 29.73
C ARG A 5 -51.98 -16.47 29.11
N LEU A 6 -51.81 -15.28 28.61
CA LEU A 6 -50.52 -14.71 28.21
C LEU A 6 -49.63 -14.44 29.43
N LYS A 7 -48.46 -15.08 29.51
CA LYS A 7 -47.43 -14.78 30.51
C LYS A 7 -46.53 -13.64 30.00
N VAL A 8 -46.64 -12.46 30.60
CA VAL A 8 -45.73 -11.32 30.38
C VAL A 8 -44.45 -11.55 31.19
N ARG A 9 -43.32 -11.70 30.48
CA ARG A 9 -41.98 -11.82 31.07
C ARG A 9 -41.41 -10.42 31.28
N ARG A 10 -41.23 -9.99 32.54
CA ARG A 10 -40.57 -8.73 32.89
C ARG A 10 -39.07 -8.83 32.63
N TYR A 11 -38.52 -7.99 31.78
CA TYR A 11 -37.08 -7.81 31.60
C TYR A 11 -36.52 -6.98 32.75
N LYS A 12 -35.47 -7.52 33.40
CA LYS A 12 -34.73 -6.90 34.50
C LYS A 12 -33.77 -5.85 33.90
N THR A 13 -33.98 -4.59 34.21
CA THR A 13 -33.10 -3.48 33.82
C THR A 13 -31.70 -3.65 34.42
N ARG A 14 -30.70 -3.77 33.57
CA ARG A 14 -29.29 -3.79 33.97
C ARG A 14 -28.88 -2.41 34.46
N ARG A 15 -28.32 -2.30 35.65
CA ARG A 15 -27.67 -1.10 36.20
C ARG A 15 -26.53 -0.67 35.28
N HIS A 16 -26.60 0.56 34.82
CA HIS A 16 -25.48 1.23 34.10
C HIS A 16 -24.35 1.48 35.08
N SER A 17 -23.14 0.99 34.77
CA SER A 17 -21.91 1.34 35.47
C SER A 17 -21.50 2.79 35.14
N PRO A 18 -20.87 3.54 36.08
CA PRO A 18 -20.57 4.95 35.91
C PRO A 18 -19.28 5.19 35.10
N VAL A 19 -19.11 4.51 33.97
CA VAL A 19 -17.94 4.69 33.06
C VAL A 19 -18.14 5.84 32.07
N TRP A 20 -19.40 6.29 31.89
CA TRP A 20 -19.78 7.34 30.94
C TRP A 20 -19.12 8.72 31.22
N PRO A 21 -18.98 9.23 32.47
CA PRO A 21 -18.34 10.51 32.67
C PRO A 21 -16.84 10.54 32.39
N ILE A 22 -16.16 9.39 32.49
CA ILE A 22 -14.72 9.29 32.18
C ILE A 22 -14.49 9.37 30.66
N LEU A 23 -15.35 8.72 29.86
CA LEU A 23 -15.32 8.80 28.40
C LEU A 23 -15.62 10.22 27.88
N LEU A 24 -16.58 10.93 28.50
CA LEU A 24 -16.89 12.31 28.15
C LEU A 24 -15.74 13.27 28.50
N GLY A 25 -15.01 13.04 29.61
CA GLY A 25 -13.84 13.82 29.98
C GLY A 25 -12.67 13.68 29.02
N LEU A 26 -12.41 12.47 28.53
CA LEU A 26 -11.37 12.20 27.51
C LEU A 26 -11.72 12.78 26.14
N LEU A 27 -13.02 12.77 25.77
CA LEU A 27 -13.49 13.38 24.53
C LEU A 27 -13.35 14.90 24.54
N ALA A 28 -13.63 15.55 25.68
CA ALA A 28 -13.48 16.98 25.86
C ALA A 28 -12.01 17.44 25.81
N LEU A 29 -11.07 16.65 26.37
CA LEU A 29 -9.63 16.91 26.28
C LEU A 29 -9.10 16.72 24.84
N GLY A 30 -9.59 15.74 24.11
CA GLY A 30 -9.26 15.55 22.69
C GLY A 30 -9.75 16.71 21.81
N CYS A 31 -10.97 17.20 22.05
CA CYS A 31 -11.52 18.35 21.33
C CYS A 31 -10.77 19.65 21.64
N ALA A 32 -10.35 19.89 22.89
CA ALA A 32 -9.58 21.07 23.25
C ALA A 32 -8.18 21.06 22.61
N ALA A 33 -7.50 19.92 22.56
CA ALA A 33 -6.23 19.78 21.86
C ALA A 33 -6.38 19.98 20.35
N PHE A 34 -7.47 19.48 19.75
CA PHE A 34 -7.78 19.68 18.34
C PHE A 34 -8.07 21.17 18.01
N TRP A 35 -8.76 21.91 18.89
CA TRP A 35 -9.03 23.34 18.71
C TRP A 35 -7.77 24.21 18.89
N LEU A 36 -6.87 23.85 19.80
CA LEU A 36 -5.59 24.53 20.01
C LEU A 36 -4.61 24.32 18.85
N LEU A 37 -4.70 23.18 18.13
CA LEU A 37 -3.91 22.89 16.94
C LEU A 37 -4.51 23.47 15.65
N ARG A 38 -5.77 23.91 15.68
CA ARG A 38 -6.48 24.46 14.50
C ARG A 38 -6.13 25.92 14.21
N ASP A 39 -5.70 26.69 15.22
CA ASP A 39 -5.30 28.10 15.07
C ASP A 39 -3.80 28.29 14.81
N THR A 40 -3.01 27.20 14.73
CA THR A 40 -1.68 27.26 14.14
C THR A 40 -1.84 27.19 12.64
N ASP A 41 -1.53 28.27 11.95
CA ASP A 41 -1.52 28.44 10.49
C ASP A 41 -0.97 27.18 9.78
N ALA A 42 -1.82 26.20 9.48
CA ALA A 42 -1.49 25.04 8.66
C ALA A 42 -1.07 25.46 7.23
N GLY A 43 -1.35 26.71 6.85
CA GLY A 43 -0.89 27.33 5.60
C GLY A 43 0.57 27.76 5.62
N ALA A 44 1.19 27.95 6.78
CA ALA A 44 2.60 28.35 6.90
C ALA A 44 3.56 27.15 6.83
N PHE A 45 3.10 25.94 7.14
CA PHE A 45 3.93 24.73 7.09
C PHE A 45 4.29 24.29 5.66
N LEU A 46 3.52 24.71 4.65
CA LEU A 46 3.74 24.29 3.24
C LEU A 46 4.72 25.19 2.47
N ARG A 47 5.31 26.22 3.08
CA ARG A 47 6.27 27.11 2.41
C ARG A 47 7.67 27.11 3.02
N PHE A 48 7.93 26.29 4.02
CA PHE A 48 9.28 26.07 4.49
C PHE A 48 9.90 24.93 3.69
N THR A 49 10.45 25.21 2.51
CA THR A 49 11.61 24.45 2.03
C THR A 49 12.74 24.86 2.99
N PRO A 50 13.12 24.02 3.98
CA PRO A 50 14.24 24.38 4.83
C PRO A 50 15.44 24.54 3.90
N ALA A 51 16.06 25.73 3.88
CA ALA A 51 17.29 25.91 3.17
C ALA A 51 18.24 24.83 3.66
N LEU A 52 18.69 23.96 2.73
CA LEU A 52 19.59 22.84 3.07
C LEU A 52 20.77 23.40 3.85
N SER A 53 21.07 22.80 4.99
CA SER A 53 22.25 23.19 5.77
C SER A 53 23.52 22.97 4.93
N PRO A 54 24.62 23.66 5.22
CA PRO A 54 25.89 23.40 4.54
C PRO A 54 26.32 21.93 4.62
N GLN A 55 25.96 21.22 5.69
CA GLN A 55 26.20 19.79 5.86
C GLN A 55 25.37 18.92 4.90
N ASP A 56 24.13 19.33 4.59
CA ASP A 56 23.25 18.60 3.67
C ASP A 56 23.67 18.76 2.20
N ARG A 57 24.43 19.83 1.89
CA ARG A 57 25.02 20.11 0.58
C ARG A 57 26.39 19.45 0.37
N ALA A 58 27.01 18.92 1.43
CA ALA A 58 28.29 18.24 1.31
C ALA A 58 28.13 17.01 0.40
N ALA A 59 28.99 16.92 -0.62
CA ALA A 59 29.06 15.73 -1.45
C ALA A 59 29.67 14.58 -0.65
N GLU A 60 29.02 13.44 -0.61
CA GLU A 60 29.50 12.22 0.01
C GLU A 60 29.27 11.02 -0.90
N THR A 61 30.01 9.95 -0.64
CA THR A 61 29.78 8.66 -1.27
C THR A 61 29.24 7.72 -0.21
N ARG A 62 28.05 7.15 -0.48
CA ARG A 62 27.39 6.20 0.44
C ARG A 62 27.13 4.89 -0.30
N THR A 63 27.28 3.80 0.42
CA THR A 63 26.82 2.49 -0.03
C THR A 63 25.37 2.31 0.41
N LEU A 64 24.49 2.04 -0.55
CA LEU A 64 23.09 1.68 -0.31
C LEU A 64 22.91 0.22 -0.71
N VAL A 65 22.41 -0.59 0.21
CA VAL A 65 22.09 -2.00 -0.05
C VAL A 65 20.56 -2.11 -0.18
N LEU A 66 20.09 -2.56 -1.34
CA LEU A 66 18.71 -2.97 -1.53
C LEU A 66 18.65 -4.48 -1.30
N PRO A 67 17.98 -4.94 -0.24
CA PRO A 67 17.98 -6.35 0.11
C PRO A 67 17.24 -7.19 -0.93
N GLY A 68 17.74 -8.40 -1.15
CA GLY A 68 17.04 -9.38 -1.97
C GLY A 68 15.71 -9.77 -1.35
N LYS A 69 14.69 -9.94 -2.19
CA LYS A 69 13.34 -10.33 -1.75
C LYS A 69 12.60 -11.04 -2.89
N THR A 70 11.81 -12.04 -2.56
CA THR A 70 10.94 -12.72 -3.54
C THR A 70 9.50 -12.64 -3.08
N TRP A 71 8.63 -12.16 -3.96
CA TRP A 71 7.19 -12.26 -3.82
C TRP A 71 6.65 -13.37 -4.70
N TYR A 72 5.57 -14.02 -4.27
CA TYR A 72 4.92 -15.13 -4.98
C TYR A 72 3.53 -14.68 -5.41
N ALA A 73 3.39 -14.33 -6.69
CA ALA A 73 2.11 -13.85 -7.22
C ALA A 73 1.27 -14.99 -7.77
N LEU A 74 -0.05 -14.87 -7.67
CA LEU A 74 -1.01 -15.72 -8.34
C LEU A 74 -1.29 -15.17 -9.75
N GLN A 75 -0.78 -15.87 -10.78
CA GLN A 75 -0.97 -15.54 -12.17
C GLN A 75 -2.23 -16.21 -12.70
N LEU A 76 -3.13 -15.42 -13.29
CA LEU A 76 -4.43 -15.84 -13.83
C LEU A 76 -4.35 -16.17 -15.34
N GLY A 77 -3.39 -15.57 -16.05
CA GLY A 77 -3.20 -15.80 -17.47
C GLY A 77 -1.95 -15.13 -18.02
N VAL A 78 -1.56 -15.55 -19.23
CA VAL A 78 -0.45 -14.99 -20.01
C VAL A 78 -0.96 -14.73 -21.42
N PHE A 79 -0.66 -13.55 -21.96
CA PHE A 79 -1.17 -13.07 -23.24
C PHE A 79 -0.07 -12.43 -24.07
N GLU A 80 -0.22 -12.50 -25.38
CA GLU A 80 0.66 -11.84 -26.34
C GLU A 80 0.30 -10.37 -26.54
N ASP A 81 -0.94 -10.00 -26.25
CA ASP A 81 -1.46 -8.64 -26.44
C ASP A 81 -2.09 -8.05 -25.18
N THR A 82 -2.10 -6.72 -25.10
CA THR A 82 -2.63 -5.96 -23.96
C THR A 82 -4.15 -6.00 -23.86
N ALA A 83 -4.87 -6.16 -24.97
CA ALA A 83 -6.33 -6.12 -24.96
C ALA A 83 -6.88 -7.36 -24.25
N SER A 84 -6.43 -8.56 -24.67
CA SER A 84 -6.79 -9.83 -24.03
C SER A 84 -6.40 -9.88 -22.55
N ALA A 85 -5.20 -9.37 -22.22
CA ALA A 85 -4.78 -9.25 -20.82
C ALA A 85 -5.67 -8.28 -20.03
N GLY A 86 -6.05 -7.16 -20.65
CA GLY A 86 -6.94 -6.15 -20.07
C GLY A 86 -8.32 -6.69 -19.76
N ASP A 87 -8.93 -7.43 -20.68
CA ASP A 87 -10.26 -8.03 -20.51
C ASP A 87 -10.26 -9.01 -19.33
N LEU A 88 -9.25 -9.89 -19.25
CA LEU A 88 -9.12 -10.80 -18.12
C LEU A 88 -8.89 -10.03 -16.82
N ALA A 89 -7.99 -9.06 -16.81
CA ALA A 89 -7.66 -8.25 -15.64
C ALA A 89 -8.92 -7.56 -15.08
N GLU A 90 -9.73 -6.93 -15.93
CA GLU A 90 -10.97 -6.26 -15.48
C GLU A 90 -12.00 -7.25 -14.96
N SER A 91 -12.19 -8.40 -15.62
CA SER A 91 -13.12 -9.43 -15.17
C SER A 91 -12.79 -9.92 -13.75
N PHE A 92 -11.52 -10.08 -13.43
CA PHE A 92 -11.07 -10.50 -12.10
C PHE A 92 -11.01 -9.36 -11.10
N ARG A 93 -10.76 -8.11 -11.52
CA ARG A 93 -10.83 -6.93 -10.64
C ARG A 93 -12.24 -6.74 -10.08
N LEU A 94 -13.25 -6.99 -10.87
CA LEU A 94 -14.65 -6.99 -10.41
C LEU A 94 -14.95 -8.08 -9.36
N ARG A 95 -14.10 -9.11 -9.28
CA ARG A 95 -14.19 -10.22 -8.31
C ARG A 95 -13.23 -10.08 -7.13
N GLY A 96 -12.51 -8.96 -7.01
CA GLY A 96 -11.63 -8.64 -5.88
C GLY A 96 -10.15 -9.02 -6.06
N ALA A 97 -9.74 -9.46 -7.25
CA ALA A 97 -8.33 -9.64 -7.58
C ALA A 97 -7.70 -8.31 -8.04
N ALA A 98 -6.38 -8.18 -7.96
CA ALA A 98 -5.67 -6.97 -8.40
C ALA A 98 -5.89 -6.66 -9.89
N GLY A 99 -5.91 -7.67 -10.74
CA GLY A 99 -5.88 -7.48 -12.18
C GLY A 99 -4.66 -6.68 -12.64
N TYR A 100 -3.53 -6.88 -11.97
CA TYR A 100 -2.27 -6.21 -12.32
C TYR A 100 -1.66 -6.87 -13.55
N ILE A 101 -1.29 -6.08 -14.55
CA ILE A 101 -0.68 -6.59 -15.79
C ILE A 101 0.83 -6.34 -15.72
N ALA A 102 1.60 -7.39 -15.42
CA ALA A 102 3.05 -7.36 -15.49
C ALA A 102 3.50 -7.59 -16.94
N ARG A 103 4.23 -6.60 -17.49
CA ARG A 103 4.80 -6.68 -18.82
C ARG A 103 6.26 -7.16 -18.74
N ARG A 104 6.52 -8.34 -19.30
CA ARG A 104 7.88 -8.87 -19.53
C ARG A 104 7.97 -9.29 -21.01
N GLU A 105 8.32 -10.54 -21.30
CA GLU A 105 8.19 -11.09 -22.66
C GLU A 105 6.73 -11.16 -23.12
N HIS A 106 5.83 -11.44 -22.16
CA HIS A 106 4.38 -11.53 -22.36
C HIS A 106 3.65 -10.67 -21.31
N TYR A 107 2.37 -10.45 -21.51
CA TYR A 107 1.47 -9.77 -20.56
C TYR A 107 0.90 -10.78 -19.58
N ARG A 108 1.30 -10.70 -18.30
CA ARG A 108 0.85 -11.60 -17.23
C ARG A 108 -0.16 -10.89 -16.35
N VAL A 109 -1.34 -11.49 -16.21
CA VAL A 109 -2.36 -10.97 -15.31
C VAL A 109 -2.16 -11.58 -13.93
N LEU A 110 -1.90 -10.74 -12.92
CA LEU A 110 -1.62 -11.12 -11.55
C LEU A 110 -2.79 -10.75 -10.64
N ALA A 111 -3.20 -11.67 -9.76
CA ALA A 111 -4.34 -11.52 -8.85
C ALA A 111 -3.97 -10.89 -7.51
N ALA A 112 -2.88 -11.34 -6.92
CA ALA A 112 -2.33 -10.92 -5.63
C ALA A 112 -0.90 -11.43 -5.52
N ALA A 113 -0.10 -10.91 -4.55
CA ALA A 113 1.21 -11.47 -4.24
C ALA A 113 1.35 -11.76 -2.74
N TYR A 114 2.18 -12.75 -2.41
CA TYR A 114 2.36 -13.31 -1.08
C TYR A 114 3.85 -13.32 -0.71
N PRO A 115 4.21 -13.13 0.56
CA PRO A 115 5.61 -13.14 0.99
C PRO A 115 6.22 -14.55 0.96
N THR A 116 5.40 -15.61 1.06
CA THR A 116 5.87 -16.99 1.00
C THR A 116 5.18 -17.79 -0.10
N ARG A 117 5.90 -18.77 -0.63
CA ARG A 117 5.33 -19.72 -1.61
C ARG A 117 4.19 -20.54 -0.99
N ALA A 118 4.30 -20.87 0.31
CA ALA A 118 3.29 -21.65 1.03
C ALA A 118 1.94 -20.91 1.11
N ASP A 119 1.98 -19.60 1.42
CA ASP A 119 0.76 -18.77 1.44
C ASP A 119 0.11 -18.70 0.05
N ALA A 120 0.93 -18.49 -0.99
CA ALA A 120 0.44 -18.50 -2.37
C ALA A 120 -0.19 -19.85 -2.76
N GLN A 121 0.42 -20.97 -2.35
CA GLN A 121 -0.12 -22.33 -2.61
C GLN A 121 -1.43 -22.59 -1.89
N ALA A 122 -1.57 -22.12 -0.64
CA ALA A 122 -2.81 -22.27 0.12
C ALA A 122 -3.96 -21.56 -0.60
N VAL A 123 -3.75 -20.30 -1.03
CA VAL A 123 -4.77 -19.53 -1.76
C VAL A 123 -5.00 -20.07 -3.16
N GLN A 124 -3.98 -20.53 -3.87
CA GLN A 124 -4.13 -21.23 -5.16
C GLN A 124 -5.05 -22.44 -5.05
N THR A 125 -4.85 -23.26 -4.01
CA THR A 125 -5.69 -24.43 -3.73
C THR A 125 -7.14 -24.02 -3.44
N GLN A 126 -7.32 -22.97 -2.64
CA GLN A 126 -8.65 -22.44 -2.32
C GLN A 126 -9.37 -21.92 -3.58
N LEU A 127 -8.68 -21.16 -4.44
CA LEU A 127 -9.24 -20.67 -5.71
C LEU A 127 -9.70 -21.82 -6.61
N ARG A 128 -8.89 -22.87 -6.72
CA ARG A 128 -9.22 -24.04 -7.53
C ARG A 128 -10.43 -24.82 -6.97
N THR A 129 -10.43 -25.07 -5.65
CA THR A 129 -11.46 -25.94 -5.01
C THR A 129 -12.78 -25.23 -4.79
N GLN A 130 -12.77 -23.95 -4.42
CA GLN A 130 -13.98 -23.20 -4.05
C GLN A 130 -14.53 -22.37 -5.20
N HIS A 131 -13.66 -21.87 -6.09
CA HIS A 131 -14.04 -20.91 -7.13
C HIS A 131 -13.84 -21.42 -8.54
N GLN A 132 -13.27 -22.65 -8.71
CA GLN A 132 -12.95 -23.25 -10.02
C GLN A 132 -12.08 -22.32 -10.89
N VAL A 133 -11.17 -21.57 -10.24
CA VAL A 133 -10.22 -20.69 -10.88
C VAL A 133 -8.84 -21.35 -10.86
N ASP A 134 -8.31 -21.63 -12.04
CA ASP A 134 -6.93 -22.07 -12.17
C ASP A 134 -6.01 -20.84 -12.13
N ALA A 135 -5.07 -20.87 -11.21
CA ALA A 135 -4.02 -19.88 -11.08
C ALA A 135 -2.66 -20.58 -10.96
N TYR A 136 -1.60 -19.90 -11.39
CA TYR A 136 -0.23 -20.40 -11.32
C TYR A 136 0.60 -19.51 -10.41
N ILE A 137 1.57 -20.08 -9.69
CA ILE A 137 2.47 -19.29 -8.86
C ILE A 137 3.58 -18.73 -9.75
N TYR A 138 3.64 -17.40 -9.81
CA TYR A 138 4.66 -16.65 -10.51
C TYR A 138 5.59 -15.98 -9.48
N GLU A 139 6.89 -16.27 -9.58
CA GLU A 139 7.90 -15.66 -8.72
C GLU A 139 8.28 -14.29 -9.24
N ILE A 140 8.33 -13.32 -8.33
CA ILE A 140 8.80 -11.95 -8.57
C ILE A 140 10.09 -11.79 -7.75
N PRO A 141 11.23 -12.27 -8.28
CA PRO A 141 12.49 -12.15 -7.58
C PRO A 141 13.05 -10.73 -7.72
N ARG A 142 13.45 -10.14 -6.60
CA ARG A 142 14.30 -8.96 -6.54
C ARG A 142 15.66 -9.39 -6.05
N PRO A 143 16.72 -9.27 -6.87
CA PRO A 143 18.08 -9.56 -6.42
C PRO A 143 18.52 -8.56 -5.34
N GLU A 144 19.43 -8.99 -4.45
CA GLU A 144 20.17 -8.05 -3.63
C GLU A 144 21.12 -7.26 -4.53
N ILE A 145 21.09 -5.94 -4.40
CA ILE A 145 22.02 -5.06 -5.09
C ILE A 145 22.66 -4.08 -4.13
N THR A 146 23.96 -3.88 -4.32
CA THR A 146 24.75 -2.90 -3.58
C THR A 146 25.10 -1.74 -4.50
N LEU A 147 24.54 -0.57 -4.22
CA LEU A 147 24.75 0.64 -5.00
C LEU A 147 25.77 1.53 -4.28
N ARG A 148 26.82 1.95 -5.00
CA ARG A 148 27.73 2.99 -4.53
C ARG A 148 27.31 4.32 -5.15
N LEU A 149 26.68 5.17 -4.36
CA LEU A 149 26.09 6.41 -4.79
C LEU A 149 26.93 7.59 -4.30
N THR A 150 27.20 8.55 -5.21
CA THR A 150 27.86 9.82 -4.89
C THR A 150 26.89 10.95 -5.17
N GLY A 151 26.68 11.82 -4.19
CA GLY A 151 25.75 12.95 -4.29
C GLY A 151 25.74 13.79 -3.03
N GLN A 152 24.84 14.75 -2.96
CA GLN A 152 24.60 15.49 -1.72
C GLN A 152 23.96 14.56 -0.67
N ARG A 153 24.31 14.74 0.59
CA ARG A 153 23.75 13.93 1.71
C ARG A 153 22.23 13.93 1.68
N ALA A 154 21.59 15.07 1.45
CA ALA A 154 20.14 15.18 1.37
C ALA A 154 19.54 14.32 0.25
N GLN A 155 20.20 14.28 -0.93
CA GLN A 155 19.79 13.44 -2.07
C GLN A 155 19.87 11.96 -1.75
N LEU A 156 20.99 11.52 -1.16
CA LEU A 156 21.20 10.12 -0.81
C LEU A 156 20.25 9.65 0.28
N THR A 157 19.97 10.49 1.27
CA THR A 157 19.01 10.19 2.32
C THR A 157 17.59 10.11 1.76
N ALA A 158 17.16 11.08 0.93
CA ALA A 158 15.82 11.05 0.34
C ALA A 158 15.60 9.82 -0.56
N LEU A 159 16.64 9.38 -1.27
CA LEU A 159 16.58 8.19 -2.10
C LEU A 159 16.47 6.91 -1.25
N SER A 160 17.26 6.81 -0.17
CA SER A 160 17.14 5.69 0.79
C SER A 160 15.75 5.63 1.40
N ASP A 161 15.24 6.76 1.91
CA ASP A 161 13.91 6.87 2.51
C ASP A 161 12.81 6.43 1.51
N ALA A 162 12.97 6.74 0.22
CA ALA A 162 12.03 6.36 -0.82
C ALA A 162 12.00 4.84 -1.07
N TYR A 163 13.17 4.19 -1.09
CA TYR A 163 13.24 2.73 -1.22
C TYR A 163 12.60 2.01 -0.01
N ASP A 164 12.94 2.48 1.20
CA ASP A 164 12.39 1.91 2.43
C ASP A 164 10.87 2.06 2.48
N ALA A 165 10.36 3.22 2.06
CA ALA A 165 8.92 3.48 2.01
C ALA A 165 8.19 2.58 1.00
N LEU A 166 8.76 2.32 -0.18
CA LEU A 166 8.17 1.43 -1.18
C LEU A 166 8.13 -0.02 -0.70
N ASP A 167 9.18 -0.49 -0.02
CA ASP A 167 9.22 -1.82 0.57
C ASP A 167 8.20 -1.98 1.71
N GLN A 168 8.15 -1.00 2.61
CA GLN A 168 7.17 -0.98 3.70
C GLN A 168 5.73 -0.90 3.16
N ALA A 169 5.49 -0.11 2.11
CA ALA A 169 4.18 -0.01 1.48
C ALA A 169 3.73 -1.37 0.94
N ALA A 170 4.60 -2.13 0.27
CA ALA A 170 4.24 -3.47 -0.24
C ALA A 170 3.80 -4.41 0.89
N GLU A 171 4.49 -4.41 2.04
CA GLU A 171 4.14 -5.25 3.20
C GLU A 171 2.87 -4.79 3.91
N GLN A 172 2.73 -3.48 4.13
CA GLN A 172 1.53 -2.92 4.75
C GLN A 172 0.28 -3.18 3.92
N LEU A 173 0.37 -2.98 2.60
CA LEU A 173 -0.74 -3.22 1.67
C LEU A 173 -1.10 -4.71 1.59
N PHE A 174 -0.12 -5.61 1.69
CA PHE A 174 -0.38 -7.04 1.83
C PHE A 174 -1.18 -7.34 3.10
N ALA A 175 -0.75 -6.83 4.25
CA ALA A 175 -1.46 -7.02 5.52
C ALA A 175 -2.89 -6.45 5.49
N LEU A 176 -3.07 -5.26 4.89
CA LEU A 176 -4.39 -4.64 4.70
C LEU A 176 -5.28 -5.49 3.79
N SER A 177 -4.75 -6.01 2.68
CA SER A 177 -5.52 -6.86 1.76
C SER A 177 -6.01 -8.14 2.44
N GLN A 178 -5.17 -8.76 3.25
CA GLN A 178 -5.55 -9.94 4.05
C GLN A 178 -6.64 -9.62 5.07
N ALA A 179 -6.54 -8.47 5.75
CA ALA A 179 -7.54 -8.06 6.73
C ALA A 179 -8.92 -7.86 6.07
N ILE A 180 -8.96 -7.26 4.87
CA ILE A 180 -10.19 -7.11 4.07
C ILE A 180 -10.75 -8.47 3.67
N ASP A 181 -9.91 -9.36 3.13
CA ASP A 181 -10.34 -10.70 2.70
C ASP A 181 -10.89 -11.53 3.87
N GLN A 182 -10.42 -11.26 5.11
CA GLN A 182 -10.91 -11.89 6.35
C GLN A 182 -12.13 -11.18 6.95
N GLY A 183 -12.62 -10.10 6.34
CA GLY A 183 -13.75 -9.32 6.83
C GLY A 183 -13.49 -8.61 8.17
N LYS A 184 -12.24 -8.34 8.51
CA LYS A 184 -11.87 -7.63 9.74
C LYS A 184 -12.25 -6.16 9.63
N GLU A 185 -12.94 -5.64 10.66
CA GLU A 185 -13.18 -4.21 10.79
C GLU A 185 -11.86 -3.49 11.14
N GLN A 186 -11.42 -2.60 10.27
CA GLN A 186 -10.21 -1.79 10.45
C GLN A 186 -10.40 -0.44 9.75
N ASP A 187 -9.76 0.61 10.26
CA ASP A 187 -9.72 1.90 9.57
C ASP A 187 -8.70 1.89 8.41
N TYR A 188 -9.13 1.28 7.30
CA TYR A 188 -8.33 1.22 6.07
C TYR A 188 -8.01 2.61 5.52
N ARG A 189 -8.91 3.58 5.71
CA ARG A 189 -8.76 4.92 5.14
C ARG A 189 -7.58 5.65 5.75
N ALA A 190 -7.41 5.59 7.07
CA ALA A 190 -6.27 6.21 7.74
C ALA A 190 -4.94 5.63 7.24
N ALA A 191 -4.83 4.29 7.13
CA ALA A 191 -3.63 3.63 6.64
C ALA A 191 -3.31 4.00 5.18
N LEU A 192 -4.31 3.98 4.29
CA LEU A 192 -4.14 4.36 2.88
C LEU A 192 -3.73 5.82 2.73
N THR A 193 -4.37 6.73 3.51
CA THR A 193 -4.04 8.16 3.50
C THR A 193 -2.61 8.39 3.94
N SER A 194 -2.17 7.80 5.06
CA SER A 194 -0.81 7.93 5.58
C SER A 194 0.23 7.41 4.57
N THR A 195 0.00 6.25 3.96
CA THR A 195 0.91 5.70 2.94
C THR A 195 0.97 6.60 1.70
N ARG A 196 -0.17 7.14 1.25
CA ARG A 196 -0.25 8.08 0.12
C ARG A 196 0.50 9.39 0.41
N GLU A 197 0.31 9.96 1.59
CA GLU A 197 0.98 11.18 2.02
C GLU A 197 2.50 10.98 2.07
N THR A 198 2.96 9.84 2.59
CA THR A 198 4.38 9.47 2.61
C THR A 198 4.95 9.39 1.19
N ALA A 199 4.28 8.68 0.28
CA ALA A 199 4.72 8.56 -1.12
C ALA A 199 4.78 9.94 -1.82
N THR A 200 3.76 10.77 -1.63
CA THR A 200 3.68 12.13 -2.19
C THR A 200 4.78 13.04 -1.65
N ALA A 201 5.02 13.00 -0.33
CA ALA A 201 6.04 13.81 0.32
C ALA A 201 7.46 13.43 -0.14
N LEU A 202 7.76 12.12 -0.23
CA LEU A 202 9.05 11.62 -0.70
C LEU A 202 9.30 11.97 -2.17
N ARG A 203 8.30 11.81 -3.02
CA ARG A 203 8.38 12.24 -4.43
C ARG A 203 8.66 13.75 -4.53
N GLY A 204 7.91 14.58 -3.78
CA GLY A 204 8.12 16.02 -3.74
C GLY A 204 9.52 16.41 -3.25
N ARG A 205 10.03 15.70 -2.22
CA ARG A 205 11.39 15.89 -1.70
C ARG A 205 12.45 15.54 -2.75
N LEU A 206 12.30 14.42 -3.46
CA LEU A 206 13.21 14.05 -4.55
C LEU A 206 13.18 15.10 -5.68
N ALA A 207 11.99 15.53 -6.11
CA ALA A 207 11.84 16.55 -7.13
C ALA A 207 12.51 17.90 -6.76
N ALA A 208 12.47 18.28 -5.48
CA ALA A 208 13.12 19.49 -4.99
C ALA A 208 14.65 19.39 -4.89
N LEU A 209 15.19 18.17 -4.78
CA LEU A 209 16.63 17.93 -4.63
C LEU A 209 17.37 17.64 -5.94
N PHE A 210 16.64 17.34 -7.02
CA PHE A 210 17.20 16.98 -8.31
C PHE A 210 16.57 17.85 -9.40
N ASP A 211 17.32 18.85 -9.88
CA ASP A 211 16.89 19.70 -11.02
C ASP A 211 16.76 18.87 -12.31
N ALA A 212 17.65 17.91 -12.51
CA ALA A 212 17.64 16.94 -13.61
C ALA A 212 17.91 15.55 -13.04
N PRO A 213 16.85 14.82 -12.61
CA PRO A 213 17.02 13.53 -11.96
C PRO A 213 17.61 12.51 -12.95
N PRO A 214 18.62 11.72 -12.53
CA PRO A 214 19.05 10.56 -13.29
C PRO A 214 17.89 9.59 -13.53
N GLN A 215 17.94 8.80 -14.60
CA GLN A 215 16.87 7.86 -14.97
C GLN A 215 16.45 6.96 -13.79
N ALA A 216 17.43 6.45 -13.03
CA ALA A 216 17.14 5.61 -11.86
C ALA A 216 16.35 6.36 -10.77
N VAL A 217 16.63 7.65 -10.53
CA VAL A 217 15.85 8.47 -9.58
C VAL A 217 14.47 8.76 -10.13
N GLN A 218 14.36 9.06 -11.44
CA GLN A 218 13.08 9.30 -12.11
C GLN A 218 12.16 8.07 -11.99
N GLN A 219 12.68 6.86 -12.18
CA GLN A 219 11.91 5.61 -12.03
C GLN A 219 11.33 5.45 -10.61
N VAL A 220 12.10 5.81 -9.58
CA VAL A 220 11.60 5.79 -8.19
C VAL A 220 10.51 6.84 -7.99
N MET A 221 10.68 8.04 -8.53
CA MET A 221 9.68 9.10 -8.46
C MET A 221 8.38 8.72 -9.19
N ASP A 222 8.48 8.05 -10.33
CA ASP A 222 7.34 7.56 -11.11
C ASP A 222 6.61 6.44 -10.34
N LEU A 223 7.35 5.55 -9.67
CA LEU A 223 6.77 4.49 -8.86
C LEU A 223 6.04 5.06 -7.63
N LEU A 224 6.61 6.06 -6.95
CA LEU A 224 5.96 6.77 -5.84
C LEU A 224 4.68 7.49 -6.29
N GLN A 225 4.70 8.12 -7.47
CA GLN A 225 3.51 8.76 -8.04
C GLN A 225 2.43 7.72 -8.34
N ALA A 226 2.78 6.64 -9.04
CA ALA A 226 1.83 5.58 -9.39
C ALA A 226 1.22 4.92 -8.14
N LEU A 227 2.01 4.77 -7.06
CA LEU A 227 1.52 4.31 -5.77
C LEU A 227 0.53 5.31 -5.17
N ALA A 228 0.85 6.59 -5.14
CA ALA A 228 -0.03 7.62 -4.58
C ALA A 228 -1.38 7.68 -5.33
N ASP A 229 -1.35 7.64 -6.66
CA ASP A 229 -2.55 7.64 -7.52
C ASP A 229 -3.39 6.38 -7.30
N GLY A 230 -2.75 5.23 -7.18
CA GLY A 230 -3.42 3.96 -6.89
C GLY A 230 -4.08 3.94 -5.51
N LEU A 231 -3.43 4.52 -4.49
CA LEU A 231 -3.97 4.64 -3.13
C LEU A 231 -5.15 5.62 -3.07
N GLU A 232 -5.13 6.69 -3.86
CA GLU A 232 -6.27 7.59 -3.99
C GLU A 232 -7.48 6.88 -4.61
N GLN A 233 -7.26 6.07 -5.65
CA GLN A 233 -8.32 5.23 -6.24
C GLN A 233 -8.86 4.21 -5.21
N ALA A 234 -8.00 3.62 -4.37
CA ALA A 234 -8.42 2.73 -3.29
C ALA A 234 -9.29 3.46 -2.26
N ALA A 235 -8.89 4.65 -1.84
CA ALA A 235 -9.66 5.46 -0.87
C ALA A 235 -11.05 5.87 -1.41
N ASN A 236 -11.20 5.99 -2.73
CA ASN A 236 -12.45 6.33 -3.41
C ASN A 236 -13.27 5.08 -3.80
N ALA A 237 -12.85 3.87 -3.45
CA ALA A 237 -13.55 2.64 -3.79
C ALA A 237 -14.93 2.57 -3.13
N GLN A 238 -15.96 2.25 -3.94
CA GLN A 238 -17.36 2.25 -3.50
C GLN A 238 -17.80 0.93 -2.85
N SER A 239 -16.93 -0.10 -2.85
CA SER A 239 -17.21 -1.40 -2.24
C SER A 239 -15.94 -2.04 -1.67
N ALA A 240 -16.09 -2.93 -0.67
CA ALA A 240 -14.97 -3.67 -0.08
C ALA A 240 -14.23 -4.51 -1.14
N VAL A 241 -14.95 -5.07 -2.12
CA VAL A 241 -14.36 -5.84 -3.23
C VAL A 241 -13.44 -4.98 -4.07
N ARG A 242 -13.89 -3.78 -4.48
CA ARG A 242 -13.07 -2.84 -5.25
C ARG A 242 -11.92 -2.29 -4.44
N LEU A 243 -12.15 -2.01 -3.15
CA LEU A 243 -11.10 -1.59 -2.22
C LEU A 243 -10.00 -2.65 -2.13
N GLY A 244 -10.36 -3.91 -1.86
CA GLY A 244 -9.42 -5.03 -1.77
C GLY A 244 -8.65 -5.26 -3.07
N ALA A 245 -9.34 -5.18 -4.22
CA ALA A 245 -8.71 -5.27 -5.54
C ALA A 245 -7.64 -4.19 -5.74
N GLN A 246 -7.97 -2.94 -5.41
CA GLN A 246 -7.06 -1.81 -5.61
C GLN A 246 -5.88 -1.83 -4.64
N ILE A 247 -6.07 -2.28 -3.40
CA ILE A 247 -4.98 -2.47 -2.43
C ILE A 247 -4.01 -3.55 -2.94
N LYS A 248 -4.51 -4.69 -3.42
CA LYS A 248 -3.68 -5.74 -4.03
C LYS A 248 -2.94 -5.24 -5.28
N TYR A 249 -3.60 -4.37 -6.06
CA TYR A 249 -2.97 -3.72 -7.21
C TYR A 249 -1.78 -2.85 -6.79
N CYS A 250 -1.95 -1.97 -5.79
CA CYS A 250 -0.89 -1.11 -5.27
C CYS A 250 0.26 -1.93 -4.65
N GLN A 251 -0.05 -3.03 -3.97
CA GLN A 251 0.95 -3.95 -3.44
C GLN A 251 1.81 -4.56 -4.56
N LEU A 252 1.16 -5.08 -5.62
CA LEU A 252 1.86 -5.64 -6.79
C LEU A 252 2.65 -4.58 -7.55
N LEU A 253 2.14 -3.34 -7.64
CA LEU A 253 2.85 -2.21 -8.22
C LEU A 253 4.20 -1.99 -7.53
N CYS A 254 4.23 -1.99 -6.18
CA CYS A 254 5.46 -1.87 -5.42
C CYS A 254 6.36 -3.11 -5.60
N ALA A 255 5.82 -4.32 -5.47
CA ALA A 255 6.58 -5.57 -5.55
C ALA A 255 7.24 -5.76 -6.91
N VAL A 256 6.48 -5.60 -8.00
CA VAL A 256 6.97 -5.72 -9.38
C VAL A 256 7.87 -4.55 -9.74
N GLY A 257 7.46 -3.31 -9.43
CA GLY A 257 8.23 -2.12 -9.74
C GLY A 257 9.62 -2.12 -9.09
N MET A 258 9.71 -2.52 -7.81
CA MET A 258 11.00 -2.63 -7.12
C MET A 258 11.85 -3.79 -7.65
N ALA A 259 11.23 -4.90 -8.07
CA ALA A 259 11.96 -6.01 -8.69
C ALA A 259 12.52 -5.62 -10.07
N ASP A 260 11.72 -4.93 -10.89
CA ASP A 260 12.15 -4.45 -12.21
C ASP A 260 13.24 -3.37 -12.10
N TYR A 261 13.10 -2.48 -11.12
CA TYR A 261 14.10 -1.48 -10.80
C TYR A 261 15.45 -2.13 -10.40
N ALA A 262 15.43 -3.10 -9.49
CA ALA A 262 16.63 -3.80 -9.07
C ALA A 262 17.27 -4.59 -10.24
N ALA A 263 16.46 -5.25 -11.06
CA ALA A 263 16.94 -5.96 -12.25
C ALA A 263 17.60 -5.03 -13.29
N ALA A 264 17.08 -3.79 -13.44
CA ALA A 264 17.65 -2.79 -14.35
C ALA A 264 18.99 -2.22 -13.85
N LEU A 265 19.27 -2.29 -12.54
CA LEU A 265 20.52 -1.83 -11.92
C LEU A 265 21.51 -2.96 -11.64
N ALA A 266 21.11 -4.20 -11.79
CA ALA A 266 22.01 -5.35 -11.67
C ALA A 266 23.04 -5.32 -12.82
N PRO A 267 24.32 -5.66 -12.53
CA PRO A 267 25.41 -5.62 -13.50
C PRO A 267 25.23 -6.67 -14.61
#